data_80d8179918fc90ba44f710c2fc2ee886
#
_entry.id   80d8179918fc90ba44f710c2fc2ee886
#
_cell.length_a   1.000
_cell.length_b   1.000
_cell.length_c   1.000
_cell.angle_alpha   90.00
_cell.angle_beta   90.00
_cell.angle_gamma   90.00
#
_symmetry.space_group_name_H-M   'P 1'
#
loop_
_entity.id
_entity.type
_entity.pdbx_description
1 polymer ?
#
loop_
_entity_poly.entity_id
_entity_poly.type
_entity_poly.pdbx_seq_one_letter_code
_entity_poly.pdbx_strand_id
1 'polypeptide(L)'
;MRRGVTRRGFLKTAGAGVAGVSLLGTSALGAGCSTYLPSGGSRMNVILVILDSLRKDHVGVYGNDWIQTPTLDALAKDSLRFTRAYPESIPTIPARRAIHTGKRTWPFRNWIPQKGETFFPAGWQRIPEDQVTLSETLKPEGFNTALVTDTQHMFKASMNFQRGFDVFDFIRGQERDRYRSPLRVSPDQVDRYTVDGNDDSMRAKVRQYLANTAGRRSEEDYFAPQVFLRAADYLEVAREEAQPFLLVVDSFDPHEPWDPPKKYVDLYDEGYRGGEPTVPNYSNDDWIGGRQLERMRALYAAEVTMADHWLGNFLNRVEDLGLTDNTLLMVLSDHGISLAEHNVTGKVDRGLWPELTDVPFFIRHPGGKGAGETSDYYASTHDVAPTVLGQLNVEPQQPMDGQDLSPILDGGSPEPRQHFTLGYNDYAWTRDDRYLMFSRNDGSDAKLFDLENDPDMNKNLAGENPSIVDRMFQEYVLADAGGPLPKY
;
A
#
# COMPACT_ATOMS: atom_id res chain seq x y z
N MET A 1 -19.26 -18.99 49.94
CA MET A 1 -18.89 -20.18 49.14
C MET A 1 -19.77 -20.24 47.92
N ARG A 2 -19.31 -19.81 46.77
CA ARG A 2 -19.99 -19.97 45.46
C ARG A 2 -19.12 -20.88 44.61
N ARG A 3 -19.62 -22.07 44.25
CA ARG A 3 -18.96 -23.03 43.40
C ARG A 3 -19.09 -22.58 41.92
N GLY A 4 -17.98 -22.43 41.22
CA GLY A 4 -17.93 -22.19 39.80
C GLY A 4 -18.25 -23.43 38.98
N VAL A 5 -19.06 -23.26 37.95
CA VAL A 5 -19.41 -24.31 36.97
C VAL A 5 -18.31 -24.31 35.90
N THR A 6 -17.69 -25.48 35.70
CA THR A 6 -16.63 -25.66 34.70
C THR A 6 -17.22 -25.99 33.32
N ARG A 7 -16.54 -25.55 32.26
CA ARG A 7 -16.91 -25.71 30.84
C ARG A 7 -17.17 -27.12 30.33
N ARG A 8 -16.94 -28.18 31.13
CA ARG A 8 -17.13 -29.58 30.78
C ARG A 8 -18.55 -30.12 31.06
N GLY A 9 -19.44 -29.33 31.67
CA GLY A 9 -20.80 -29.76 32.06
C GLY A 9 -21.89 -29.48 31.03
N PHE A 10 -21.60 -28.70 29.98
CA PHE A 10 -22.63 -28.20 29.04
C PHE A 10 -22.91 -29.11 27.84
N LEU A 11 -22.07 -30.11 27.57
CA LEU A 11 -22.13 -30.94 26.34
C LEU A 11 -22.76 -32.34 26.51
N LYS A 12 -23.51 -32.60 27.59
CA LYS A 12 -24.07 -33.92 27.84
C LYS A 12 -25.60 -34.02 27.92
N THR A 13 -26.36 -33.03 27.45
CA THR A 13 -27.84 -33.09 27.49
C THR A 13 -28.48 -32.60 26.21
N ALA A 14 -28.20 -33.25 25.07
CA ALA A 14 -29.05 -33.16 23.87
C ALA A 14 -28.85 -34.41 23.03
N GLY A 15 -29.54 -35.48 23.41
CA GLY A 15 -29.56 -36.70 22.63
C GLY A 15 -30.53 -37.69 23.24
N ALA A 16 -31.79 -37.71 22.83
CA ALA A 16 -32.60 -38.89 22.67
C ALA A 16 -34.08 -38.56 22.33
N GLY A 17 -34.60 -39.21 21.32
CA GLY A 17 -36.02 -39.45 21.05
C GLY A 17 -36.63 -38.50 20.01
N VAL A 18 -37.27 -38.92 18.93
CA VAL A 18 -38.16 -40.08 18.71
C VAL A 18 -38.33 -40.27 17.20
N ALA A 19 -38.38 -41.49 16.79
CA ALA A 19 -38.81 -41.94 15.47
C ALA A 19 -40.33 -41.93 15.35
N GLY A 20 -40.85 -41.70 14.13
CA GLY A 20 -42.11 -42.30 13.73
C GLY A 20 -43.14 -41.41 13.06
N VAL A 21 -43.49 -41.83 11.87
CA VAL A 21 -44.77 -41.87 11.17
C VAL A 21 -44.98 -40.84 10.03
N SER A 22 -45.19 -41.52 8.91
CA SER A 22 -45.45 -41.10 7.53
C SER A 22 -46.80 -40.42 7.24
N LEU A 23 -46.80 -39.78 6.09
CA LEU A 23 -47.82 -39.74 5.02
C LEU A 23 -48.73 -38.50 4.89
N LEU A 24 -48.58 -37.96 3.67
CA LEU A 24 -49.56 -37.29 2.78
C LEU A 24 -49.92 -35.83 3.03
N GLY A 25 -49.60 -35.03 2.03
CA GLY A 25 -50.25 -33.75 1.78
C GLY A 25 -49.47 -32.83 0.88
N THR A 26 -49.66 -32.92 -0.41
CA THR A 26 -49.18 -31.99 -1.47
C THR A 26 -49.65 -30.58 -1.24
N SER A 27 -48.76 -29.61 -1.29
CA SER A 27 -48.94 -28.36 -2.04
C SER A 27 -47.64 -27.55 -2.07
N ALA A 28 -47.25 -27.17 -3.26
CA ALA A 28 -46.08 -26.41 -3.63
C ALA A 28 -46.16 -24.97 -3.11
N LEU A 29 -45.09 -24.51 -2.46
CA LEU A 29 -44.58 -23.15 -2.54
C LEU A 29 -43.06 -23.25 -2.53
N GLY A 30 -42.50 -23.21 -3.71
CA GLY A 30 -41.06 -23.17 -3.95
C GLY A 30 -40.49 -21.83 -3.51
N ALA A 31 -39.84 -21.80 -2.35
CA ALA A 31 -38.78 -20.86 -2.09
C ALA A 31 -37.48 -21.57 -2.45
N GLY A 32 -37.01 -21.34 -3.65
CA GLY A 32 -35.73 -21.83 -4.14
C GLY A 32 -34.60 -21.21 -3.34
N CYS A 33 -34.08 -21.91 -2.33
CA CYS A 33 -32.70 -21.79 -1.96
C CYS A 33 -31.90 -22.39 -3.14
N SER A 34 -31.52 -21.57 -4.08
CA SER A 34 -30.54 -21.92 -5.06
C SER A 34 -29.22 -22.10 -4.32
N THR A 35 -28.92 -23.34 -3.94
CA THR A 35 -27.56 -23.74 -3.65
C THR A 35 -26.78 -23.62 -4.97
N TYR A 36 -26.13 -22.49 -5.16
CA TYR A 36 -25.13 -22.30 -6.19
C TYR A 36 -23.95 -23.24 -5.80
N LEU A 37 -23.96 -24.43 -6.40
CA LEU A 37 -22.73 -25.25 -6.45
C LEU A 37 -21.90 -24.66 -7.57
N PRO A 38 -20.72 -24.10 -7.29
CA PRO A 38 -19.83 -23.65 -8.35
C PRO A 38 -19.42 -24.86 -9.17
N SER A 39 -19.55 -24.76 -10.48
CA SER A 39 -18.98 -25.71 -11.45
C SER A 39 -17.47 -25.81 -11.17
N GLY A 40 -16.99 -27.01 -10.85
CA GLY A 40 -15.66 -27.32 -10.35
C GLY A 40 -14.51 -26.90 -11.26
N GLY A 41 -13.89 -25.80 -10.92
CA GLY A 41 -12.50 -25.42 -11.14
C GLY A 41 -12.09 -24.72 -9.86
N SER A 42 -10.95 -25.07 -9.26
CA SER A 42 -10.41 -24.36 -8.10
C SER A 42 -10.29 -22.89 -8.46
N ARG A 43 -11.08 -22.01 -7.85
CA ARG A 43 -10.93 -20.56 -8.03
C ARG A 43 -9.56 -20.15 -7.50
N MET A 44 -8.87 -19.27 -8.21
CA MET A 44 -7.55 -18.76 -7.87
C MET A 44 -7.60 -17.94 -6.58
N ASN A 45 -6.62 -18.13 -5.71
CA ASN A 45 -6.40 -17.27 -4.55
C ASN A 45 -5.79 -15.93 -4.98
N VAL A 46 -5.87 -14.94 -4.10
CA VAL A 46 -5.27 -13.63 -4.30
C VAL A 46 -4.44 -13.25 -3.08
N ILE A 47 -3.19 -12.87 -3.33
CA ILE A 47 -2.32 -12.21 -2.35
C ILE A 47 -1.98 -10.82 -2.91
N LEU A 48 -2.30 -9.79 -2.15
CA LEU A 48 -1.94 -8.40 -2.44
C LEU A 48 -0.97 -7.91 -1.37
N VAL A 49 0.26 -7.58 -1.75
CA VAL A 49 1.30 -7.02 -0.88
C VAL A 49 1.46 -5.55 -1.17
N ILE A 50 1.36 -4.72 -0.13
CA ILE A 50 1.58 -3.28 -0.19
C ILE A 50 2.78 -2.96 0.72
N LEU A 51 3.78 -2.26 0.17
CA LEU A 51 4.96 -1.77 0.89
C LEU A 51 4.92 -0.25 0.91
N ASP A 52 4.60 0.36 2.07
CA ASP A 52 4.40 1.80 2.18
C ASP A 52 5.70 2.58 1.93
N SER A 53 5.62 3.60 1.11
CA SER A 53 6.74 4.48 0.78
C SER A 53 7.92 3.80 0.09
N LEU A 54 7.74 2.62 -0.55
CA LEU A 54 8.79 1.96 -1.33
C LEU A 54 8.97 2.69 -2.67
N ARG A 55 10.10 3.33 -2.84
CA ARG A 55 10.50 4.01 -4.08
C ARG A 55 10.83 3.01 -5.18
N LYS A 56 10.40 3.30 -6.40
CA LYS A 56 10.75 2.46 -7.58
C LYS A 56 12.26 2.44 -7.83
N ASP A 57 12.93 3.57 -7.71
CA ASP A 57 14.38 3.71 -7.91
C ASP A 57 15.22 3.10 -6.78
N HIS A 58 14.61 2.56 -5.72
CA HIS A 58 15.23 1.76 -4.67
C HIS A 58 14.91 0.26 -4.79
N VAL A 59 14.70 -0.22 -6.02
CA VAL A 59 14.55 -1.65 -6.34
C VAL A 59 15.51 -2.01 -7.48
N GLY A 60 16.33 -3.05 -7.30
CA GLY A 60 17.42 -3.42 -8.22
C GLY A 60 16.95 -3.62 -9.67
N VAL A 61 15.85 -4.33 -9.88
CA VAL A 61 15.31 -4.62 -11.22
C VAL A 61 14.85 -3.36 -11.99
N TYR A 62 14.69 -2.23 -11.34
CA TYR A 62 14.42 -0.94 -11.99
C TYR A 62 15.69 -0.11 -12.28
N GLY A 63 16.87 -0.72 -12.11
CA GLY A 63 18.15 -0.13 -12.54
C GLY A 63 19.03 0.37 -11.41
N ASN A 64 18.67 0.14 -10.15
CA ASN A 64 19.52 0.48 -9.01
C ASN A 64 20.50 -0.66 -8.72
N ASP A 65 21.80 -0.42 -8.88
CA ASP A 65 22.86 -1.39 -8.65
C ASP A 65 23.44 -1.36 -7.22
N TRP A 66 23.02 -0.39 -6.43
CA TRP A 66 23.48 -0.19 -5.06
C TRP A 66 22.56 -0.86 -4.02
N ILE A 67 21.24 -0.82 -4.24
CA ILE A 67 20.24 -1.37 -3.31
C ILE A 67 20.22 -2.89 -3.36
N GLN A 68 19.98 -3.54 -2.23
CA GLN A 68 19.87 -4.99 -2.14
C GLN A 68 18.40 -5.40 -1.99
N THR A 69 17.76 -5.75 -3.10
CA THR A 69 16.38 -6.22 -3.17
C THR A 69 16.26 -7.56 -3.92
N PRO A 70 17.00 -8.60 -3.49
CA PRO A 70 17.08 -9.87 -4.23
C PRO A 70 15.74 -10.57 -4.38
N THR A 71 14.81 -10.37 -3.45
CA THR A 71 13.46 -10.97 -3.52
C THR A 71 12.62 -10.31 -4.63
N LEU A 72 12.56 -8.98 -4.66
CA LEU A 72 11.82 -8.25 -5.71
C LEU A 72 12.47 -8.47 -7.08
N ASP A 73 13.80 -8.56 -7.15
CA ASP A 73 14.53 -8.84 -8.39
C ASP A 73 14.28 -10.27 -8.89
N ALA A 74 14.13 -11.24 -7.99
CA ALA A 74 13.73 -12.59 -8.34
C ALA A 74 12.27 -12.67 -8.77
N LEU A 75 11.37 -12.01 -8.02
CA LEU A 75 9.94 -11.95 -8.33
C LEU A 75 9.66 -11.37 -9.72
N ALA A 76 10.45 -10.39 -10.16
CA ALA A 76 10.32 -9.78 -11.47
C ALA A 76 10.49 -10.78 -12.63
N LYS A 77 11.24 -11.88 -12.44
CA LYS A 77 11.46 -12.90 -13.46
C LYS A 77 10.21 -13.73 -13.72
N ASP A 78 9.33 -13.83 -12.73
CA ASP A 78 8.10 -14.62 -12.78
C ASP A 78 6.85 -13.72 -12.85
N SER A 79 7.04 -12.41 -13.03
CA SER A 79 5.97 -11.41 -13.00
C SER A 79 5.96 -10.53 -14.24
N LEU A 80 4.79 -9.99 -14.57
CA LEU A 80 4.68 -8.78 -15.36
C LEU A 80 5.10 -7.60 -14.47
N ARG A 81 6.03 -6.76 -14.94
CA ARG A 81 6.53 -5.57 -14.27
C ARG A 81 6.14 -4.31 -15.01
N PHE A 82 5.57 -3.33 -14.31
CA PHE A 82 5.25 -2.04 -14.90
C PHE A 82 6.41 -1.07 -14.75
N THR A 83 6.82 -0.44 -15.86
CA THR A 83 7.86 0.60 -15.86
C THR A 83 7.30 1.98 -15.55
N ARG A 84 5.97 2.15 -15.71
CA ARG A 84 5.22 3.39 -15.48
C ARG A 84 4.03 3.08 -14.58
N ALA A 85 4.26 3.03 -13.27
CA ALA A 85 3.21 2.85 -12.27
C ALA A 85 3.20 4.02 -11.30
N TYR A 86 1.99 4.50 -10.96
CA TYR A 86 1.78 5.71 -10.16
C TYR A 86 0.69 5.50 -9.12
N PRO A 87 0.79 6.14 -7.93
CA PRO A 87 -0.38 6.26 -7.06
C PRO A 87 -1.49 7.03 -7.77
N GLU A 88 -2.74 6.67 -7.52
CA GLU A 88 -3.86 7.47 -7.99
C GLU A 88 -3.90 8.83 -7.29
N SER A 89 -3.47 8.84 -6.03
CA SER A 89 -3.35 10.03 -5.18
C SER A 89 -2.42 9.75 -4.01
N ILE A 90 -1.93 10.81 -3.38
CA ILE A 90 -0.98 10.77 -2.28
C ILE A 90 -1.61 11.47 -1.06
N PRO A 91 -1.27 11.10 0.18
CA PRO A 91 -0.40 10.02 0.58
C PRO A 91 -1.15 8.73 0.96
N THR A 92 -0.65 7.99 1.92
CA THR A 92 -1.05 6.67 2.47
C THR A 92 -2.54 6.33 2.40
N ILE A 93 -3.43 7.15 2.98
CA ILE A 93 -4.87 6.84 3.06
C ILE A 93 -5.59 7.02 1.73
N PRO A 94 -5.46 8.14 0.99
CA PRO A 94 -6.08 8.26 -0.33
C PRO A 94 -5.59 7.18 -1.31
N ALA A 95 -4.28 6.85 -1.32
CA ALA A 95 -3.74 5.77 -2.17
C ALA A 95 -4.36 4.41 -1.84
N ARG A 96 -4.44 4.05 -0.54
CA ARG A 96 -5.06 2.78 -0.10
C ARG A 96 -6.55 2.72 -0.39
N ARG A 97 -7.27 3.85 -0.29
CA ARG A 97 -8.68 3.88 -0.70
C ARG A 97 -8.84 3.49 -2.17
N ALA A 98 -7.98 4.03 -3.03
CA ALA A 98 -7.96 3.69 -4.45
C ALA A 98 -7.66 2.20 -4.68
N ILE A 99 -6.66 1.63 -3.97
CA ILE A 99 -6.33 0.20 -4.03
C ILE A 99 -7.53 -0.68 -3.66
N HIS A 100 -8.18 -0.38 -2.54
CA HIS A 100 -9.27 -1.23 -2.01
C HIS A 100 -10.60 -1.07 -2.76
N THR A 101 -10.83 0.05 -3.44
CA THR A 101 -12.14 0.34 -4.06
C THR A 101 -12.12 0.37 -5.59
N GLY A 102 -10.94 0.46 -6.21
CA GLY A 102 -10.82 0.74 -7.65
C GLY A 102 -11.34 2.12 -8.05
N LYS A 103 -11.58 3.01 -7.06
CA LYS A 103 -12.13 4.35 -7.28
C LYS A 103 -11.05 5.42 -7.20
N ARG A 104 -11.19 6.48 -8.01
CA ARG A 104 -10.40 7.69 -7.81
C ARG A 104 -10.78 8.39 -6.51
N THR A 105 -9.78 8.84 -5.78
CA THR A 105 -9.94 9.68 -4.59
C THR A 105 -9.71 11.15 -4.92
N TRP A 106 -8.75 11.44 -5.81
CA TRP A 106 -8.56 12.76 -6.37
C TRP A 106 -9.71 13.08 -7.36
N PRO A 107 -10.22 14.32 -7.38
CA PRO A 107 -9.70 15.57 -6.84
C PRO A 107 -10.20 15.96 -5.44
N PHE A 108 -10.51 15.05 -4.56
CA PHE A 108 -10.86 15.25 -3.14
C PHE A 108 -12.03 16.22 -2.87
N ARG A 109 -12.98 16.35 -3.77
CA ARG A 109 -14.08 17.36 -3.71
C ARG A 109 -14.92 17.28 -2.44
N ASN A 110 -15.07 16.09 -1.89
CA ASN A 110 -15.89 15.83 -0.71
C ASN A 110 -15.05 15.60 0.56
N TRP A 111 -13.78 16.03 0.54
CA TRP A 111 -12.93 15.87 1.70
C TRP A 111 -13.32 16.81 2.84
N ILE A 112 -13.41 16.25 4.05
CA ILE A 112 -13.64 16.97 5.29
C ILE A 112 -12.64 16.45 6.31
N PRO A 113 -11.84 17.33 6.96
CA PRO A 113 -10.92 16.94 8.02
C PRO A 113 -11.61 16.15 9.12
N GLN A 114 -11.06 15.01 9.52
CA GLN A 114 -11.65 14.18 10.55
C GLN A 114 -11.22 14.64 11.94
N LYS A 115 -12.19 14.82 12.83
CA LYS A 115 -11.93 15.22 14.22
C LYS A 115 -11.11 14.13 14.92
N GLY A 116 -10.00 14.53 15.53
CA GLY A 116 -9.12 13.63 16.28
C GLY A 116 -7.90 13.15 15.47
N GLU A 117 -7.85 13.39 14.16
CA GLU A 117 -6.65 13.25 13.38
C GLU A 117 -5.66 14.39 13.66
N THR A 118 -4.38 14.12 13.45
CA THR A 118 -3.28 15.09 13.57
C THR A 118 -2.61 15.42 12.26
N PHE A 119 -3.01 14.73 11.18
CA PHE A 119 -2.53 14.90 9.82
C PHE A 119 -3.74 15.02 8.90
N PHE A 120 -3.83 16.09 8.11
CA PHE A 120 -5.04 16.48 7.40
C PHE A 120 -4.79 16.84 5.93
N PRO A 121 -4.01 16.09 5.16
CA PRO A 121 -3.95 16.37 3.73
C PRO A 121 -5.31 16.09 3.09
N ALA A 122 -5.61 16.77 2.00
CA ALA A 122 -6.82 16.53 1.23
C ALA A 122 -6.93 15.05 0.83
N GLY A 123 -8.14 14.49 0.92
CA GLY A 123 -8.39 13.07 0.67
C GLY A 123 -8.14 12.14 1.87
N TRP A 124 -7.51 12.62 2.95
CA TRP A 124 -7.29 11.83 4.17
C TRP A 124 -8.59 11.66 4.95
N GLN A 125 -9.38 10.70 4.53
CA GLN A 125 -10.67 10.40 5.13
C GLN A 125 -11.00 8.91 4.96
N ARG A 126 -11.98 8.44 5.74
CA ARG A 126 -12.47 7.06 5.66
C ARG A 126 -12.99 6.70 4.27
N ILE A 127 -12.97 5.42 3.93
CA ILE A 127 -13.71 4.90 2.77
C ILE A 127 -15.19 5.26 2.96
N PRO A 128 -15.83 5.99 2.01
CA PRO A 128 -17.25 6.33 2.09
C PRO A 128 -18.13 5.08 2.19
N GLU A 129 -19.26 5.21 2.88
CA GLU A 129 -20.19 4.08 3.11
C GLU A 129 -20.83 3.55 1.80
N ASP A 130 -20.92 4.41 0.80
CA ASP A 130 -21.47 4.09 -0.53
C ASP A 130 -20.45 3.52 -1.50
N GLN A 131 -19.16 3.43 -1.11
CA GLN A 131 -18.13 2.76 -1.89
C GLN A 131 -17.94 1.32 -1.41
N VAL A 132 -18.01 0.38 -2.34
CA VAL A 132 -17.79 -1.05 -2.07
C VAL A 132 -16.31 -1.37 -2.23
N THR A 133 -15.74 -2.12 -1.29
CA THR A 133 -14.35 -2.56 -1.34
C THR A 133 -14.19 -3.87 -2.13
N LEU A 134 -12.96 -4.17 -2.54
CA LEU A 134 -12.61 -5.45 -3.16
C LEU A 134 -13.00 -6.63 -2.25
N SER A 135 -12.72 -6.54 -0.95
CA SER A 135 -13.09 -7.58 0.02
C SER A 135 -14.60 -7.76 0.16
N GLU A 136 -15.37 -6.66 0.14
CA GLU A 136 -16.85 -6.74 0.14
C GLU A 136 -17.39 -7.34 -1.15
N THR A 137 -16.72 -7.16 -2.29
CA THR A 137 -17.10 -7.78 -3.56
C THR A 137 -16.78 -9.28 -3.58
N LEU A 138 -15.62 -9.70 -3.06
CA LEU A 138 -15.19 -11.09 -3.11
C LEU A 138 -15.83 -11.99 -2.04
N LYS A 139 -16.20 -11.42 -0.89
CA LYS A 139 -16.81 -12.20 0.21
C LYS A 139 -18.09 -12.93 -0.19
N PRO A 140 -19.10 -12.31 -0.81
CA PRO A 140 -20.30 -13.01 -1.28
C PRO A 140 -20.00 -14.03 -2.40
N GLU A 141 -18.88 -13.92 -3.08
CA GLU A 141 -18.39 -14.89 -4.06
C GLU A 141 -17.74 -16.12 -3.42
N GLY A 142 -17.71 -16.18 -2.09
CA GLY A 142 -17.22 -17.33 -1.32
C GLY A 142 -15.72 -17.31 -1.03
N PHE A 143 -15.07 -16.15 -1.10
CA PHE A 143 -13.69 -15.97 -0.66
C PHE A 143 -13.62 -15.79 0.86
N ASN A 144 -12.66 -16.45 1.50
CA ASN A 144 -12.17 -16.07 2.82
C ASN A 144 -11.31 -14.81 2.67
N THR A 145 -11.56 -13.79 3.48
CA THR A 145 -10.90 -12.49 3.30
C THR A 145 -10.11 -12.09 4.54
N ALA A 146 -8.84 -11.76 4.36
CA ALA A 146 -7.96 -11.37 5.46
C ALA A 146 -7.13 -10.12 5.12
N LEU A 147 -6.93 -9.29 6.12
CA LEU A 147 -6.02 -8.14 6.11
C LEU A 147 -5.06 -8.28 7.29
N VAL A 148 -3.76 -8.30 7.00
CA VAL A 148 -2.67 -8.24 7.98
C VAL A 148 -1.88 -6.97 7.75
N THR A 149 -1.80 -6.10 8.76
CA THR A 149 -1.17 -4.77 8.59
C THR A 149 -0.67 -4.19 9.91
N ASP A 150 0.33 -3.32 9.82
CA ASP A 150 0.78 -2.44 10.88
C ASP A 150 0.48 -0.95 10.59
N THR A 151 -0.19 -0.65 9.48
CA THR A 151 -0.57 0.71 9.07
C THR A 151 -1.64 1.29 9.97
N GLN A 152 -1.23 1.97 11.04
CA GLN A 152 -2.10 2.51 12.08
C GLN A 152 -3.18 3.46 11.55
N HIS A 153 -2.90 4.16 10.46
CA HIS A 153 -3.77 5.18 9.89
C HIS A 153 -5.11 4.60 9.41
N MET A 154 -5.15 3.36 8.97
CA MET A 154 -6.38 2.69 8.55
C MET A 154 -7.38 2.41 9.68
N PHE A 155 -6.93 2.43 10.94
CA PHE A 155 -7.76 2.13 12.12
C PHE A 155 -8.08 3.35 12.97
N LYS A 156 -7.50 4.52 12.67
CA LYS A 156 -7.87 5.77 13.32
C LYS A 156 -9.24 6.26 12.84
N ALA A 157 -10.03 6.81 13.77
CA ALA A 157 -11.30 7.46 13.48
C ALA A 157 -12.24 6.66 12.56
N SER A 158 -12.25 5.32 12.67
CA SER A 158 -13.10 4.43 11.86
C SER A 158 -12.91 4.66 10.36
N MET A 159 -11.72 4.44 9.86
CA MET A 159 -11.38 4.68 8.45
C MET A 159 -12.02 3.68 7.47
N ASN A 160 -12.74 2.67 7.97
CA ASN A 160 -13.55 1.69 7.24
C ASN A 160 -12.76 0.67 6.40
N PHE A 161 -11.45 0.55 6.58
CA PHE A 161 -10.64 -0.43 5.84
C PHE A 161 -10.87 -1.89 6.26
N GLN A 162 -11.44 -2.13 7.45
CA GLN A 162 -11.80 -3.47 7.92
C GLN A 162 -13.04 -4.06 7.23
N ARG A 163 -13.78 -3.26 6.44
CA ARG A 163 -15.01 -3.70 5.79
C ARG A 163 -14.75 -4.85 4.80
N GLY A 164 -15.63 -5.86 4.85
CA GLY A 164 -15.55 -7.03 3.99
C GLY A 164 -14.50 -8.06 4.37
N PHE A 165 -13.61 -7.79 5.34
CA PHE A 165 -12.66 -8.79 5.83
C PHE A 165 -13.28 -9.66 6.94
N ASP A 166 -13.06 -10.98 6.85
CA ASP A 166 -13.41 -11.95 7.90
C ASP A 166 -12.39 -11.90 9.04
N VAL A 167 -11.12 -11.69 8.67
CA VAL A 167 -9.99 -11.55 9.59
C VAL A 167 -9.28 -10.24 9.30
N PHE A 168 -9.03 -9.45 10.33
CA PHE A 168 -8.03 -8.40 10.24
C PHE A 168 -7.11 -8.46 11.46
N ASP A 169 -5.83 -8.56 11.19
CA ASP A 169 -4.78 -8.59 12.21
C ASP A 169 -4.00 -7.28 12.15
N PHE A 170 -4.22 -6.43 13.15
CA PHE A 170 -3.58 -5.13 13.25
C PHE A 170 -2.43 -5.17 14.26
N ILE A 171 -1.20 -5.03 13.75
CA ILE A 171 0.02 -4.97 14.55
C ILE A 171 0.19 -3.55 15.07
N ARG A 172 0.14 -3.41 16.39
CA ARG A 172 0.20 -2.12 17.08
C ARG A 172 1.61 -1.62 17.29
N GLY A 173 1.81 -0.33 17.17
CA GLY A 173 3.01 0.34 17.63
C GLY A 173 3.82 1.08 16.57
N GLN A 174 3.44 0.99 15.30
CA GLN A 174 4.11 1.68 14.21
C GLN A 174 3.98 3.21 14.35
N GLU A 175 5.02 3.93 13.98
CA GLU A 175 5.07 5.39 13.93
C GLU A 175 4.55 6.09 15.22
N ARG A 176 3.47 6.88 15.09
CA ARG A 176 2.81 7.62 16.18
C ARG A 176 1.66 6.85 16.84
N ASP A 177 1.53 5.54 16.60
CA ASP A 177 0.46 4.77 17.25
C ASP A 177 0.53 4.94 18.77
N ARG A 178 -0.57 5.38 19.37
CA ARG A 178 -0.68 5.58 20.81
C ARG A 178 -0.85 4.24 21.54
N TYR A 179 0.08 3.30 21.26
CA TYR A 179 0.02 1.94 21.79
C TYR A 179 0.58 1.87 23.21
N ARG A 180 1.75 2.47 23.44
CA ARG A 180 2.41 2.50 24.77
C ARG A 180 2.64 3.94 25.22
N SER A 181 2.71 4.14 26.55
CA SER A 181 2.97 5.46 27.12
C SER A 181 4.43 5.90 26.89
N PRO A 182 4.67 7.08 26.28
CA PRO A 182 6.01 7.60 26.05
C PRO A 182 6.65 8.26 27.28
N LEU A 183 5.99 8.25 28.46
CA LEU A 183 6.44 8.97 29.65
C LEU A 183 7.81 8.48 30.19
N ARG A 184 8.20 7.24 29.84
CA ARG A 184 9.48 6.66 30.28
C ARG A 184 10.62 6.86 29.29
N VAL A 185 10.35 7.40 28.11
CA VAL A 185 11.37 7.70 27.11
C VAL A 185 12.03 9.02 27.45
N SER A 186 13.33 8.99 27.75
CA SER A 186 14.10 10.17 28.10
C SER A 186 14.46 11.03 26.87
N PRO A 187 14.75 12.33 27.03
CA PRO A 187 15.29 13.14 25.95
C PRO A 187 16.53 12.52 25.28
N ASP A 188 17.48 12.02 26.06
CA ASP A 188 18.72 11.39 25.56
C ASP A 188 18.45 10.16 24.68
N GLN A 189 17.36 9.42 24.93
CA GLN A 189 16.95 8.33 24.06
C GLN A 189 16.43 8.87 22.70
N VAL A 190 15.66 9.96 22.72
CA VAL A 190 15.18 10.61 21.50
C VAL A 190 16.36 11.17 20.69
N ASP A 191 17.32 11.82 21.34
CA ASP A 191 18.52 12.41 20.71
C ASP A 191 19.37 11.39 19.94
N ARG A 192 19.32 10.11 20.34
CA ARG A 192 20.01 9.02 19.61
C ARG A 192 19.35 8.66 18.28
N TYR A 193 18.07 8.92 18.15
CA TYR A 193 17.24 8.57 16.98
C TYR A 193 16.74 9.79 16.21
N THR A 194 17.35 10.95 16.50
CA THR A 194 17.09 12.22 15.82
C THR A 194 18.40 12.97 15.63
N VAL A 195 18.35 14.03 14.80
CA VAL A 195 19.44 15.01 14.67
C VAL A 195 18.95 16.39 15.10
N ASP A 196 19.89 17.32 15.34
CA ASP A 196 19.55 18.66 15.86
C ASP A 196 18.57 19.44 15.00
N GLY A 197 18.57 19.19 13.67
CA GLY A 197 17.65 19.82 12.72
C GLY A 197 16.22 19.26 12.74
N ASN A 198 15.94 18.14 13.42
CA ASN A 198 14.58 17.62 13.50
C ASN A 198 13.67 18.55 14.31
N ASP A 199 12.49 18.85 13.76
CA ASP A 199 11.48 19.63 14.43
C ASP A 199 10.83 18.89 15.62
N ASP A 200 10.10 19.64 16.47
CA ASP A 200 9.44 19.08 17.66
C ASP A 200 8.42 18.00 17.34
N SER A 201 7.77 18.09 16.17
CA SER A 201 6.79 17.10 15.71
C SER A 201 7.45 15.76 15.40
N MET A 202 8.60 15.79 14.72
CA MET A 202 9.37 14.58 14.40
C MET A 202 10.01 13.99 15.65
N ARG A 203 10.55 14.81 16.56
CA ARG A 203 11.05 14.35 17.86
C ARG A 203 9.95 13.72 18.73
N ALA A 204 8.73 14.25 18.69
CA ALA A 204 7.58 13.64 19.36
C ALA A 204 7.14 12.31 18.71
N LYS A 205 7.24 12.19 17.37
CA LYS A 205 7.03 10.94 16.63
C LYS A 205 8.01 9.87 17.11
N VAL A 206 9.29 10.17 17.09
CA VAL A 206 10.36 9.26 17.55
C VAL A 206 10.16 8.86 19.01
N ARG A 207 9.81 9.80 19.88
CA ARG A 207 9.54 9.48 21.30
C ARG A 207 8.41 8.47 21.47
N GLN A 208 7.31 8.61 20.72
CA GLN A 208 6.20 7.66 20.76
C GLN A 208 6.62 6.29 20.22
N TYR A 209 7.33 6.28 19.09
CA TYR A 209 7.85 5.07 18.45
C TYR A 209 8.79 4.28 19.38
N LEU A 210 9.75 4.95 20.05
CA LEU A 210 10.65 4.31 21.00
C LEU A 210 9.91 3.70 22.21
N ALA A 211 8.82 4.32 22.66
CA ALA A 211 7.97 3.71 23.68
C ALA A 211 7.31 2.43 23.19
N ASN A 212 6.83 2.43 21.94
CA ASN A 212 6.16 1.30 21.33
C ASN A 212 7.11 0.12 21.11
N THR A 213 8.34 0.39 20.71
CA THR A 213 9.36 -0.60 20.32
C THR A 213 10.28 -1.05 21.45
N ALA A 214 10.16 -0.50 22.67
CA ALA A 214 11.00 -0.81 23.81
C ALA A 214 11.02 -2.30 24.23
N GLY A 215 10.14 -3.12 23.70
CA GLY A 215 10.07 -4.55 23.99
C GLY A 215 10.77 -5.46 22.97
N ARG A 216 11.31 -4.91 21.89
CA ARG A 216 12.01 -5.68 20.84
C ARG A 216 13.23 -6.41 21.43
N ARG A 217 13.40 -7.70 21.06
CA ARG A 217 14.48 -8.58 21.52
C ARG A 217 15.17 -9.30 20.36
N SER A 218 14.45 -9.52 19.28
CA SER A 218 14.94 -10.21 18.08
C SER A 218 14.44 -9.46 16.84
N GLU A 219 14.86 -9.90 15.66
CA GLU A 219 14.46 -9.29 14.41
C GLU A 219 12.97 -9.51 14.11
N GLU A 220 12.40 -10.64 14.53
CA GLU A 220 10.99 -10.96 14.39
C GLU A 220 10.06 -10.01 15.16
N ASP A 221 10.63 -9.22 16.09
CA ASP A 221 9.88 -8.19 16.83
C ASP A 221 9.77 -6.86 16.06
N TYR A 222 10.41 -6.72 14.89
CA TYR A 222 10.26 -5.56 14.01
C TYR A 222 8.95 -5.66 13.21
N PHE A 223 8.49 -4.56 12.62
CA PHE A 223 7.13 -4.50 12.10
C PHE A 223 6.96 -5.28 10.80
N ALA A 224 7.79 -5.06 9.76
CA ALA A 224 7.72 -5.87 8.54
C ALA A 224 7.84 -7.37 8.83
N PRO A 225 8.83 -7.86 9.65
CA PRO A 225 8.85 -9.23 10.11
C PRO A 225 7.52 -9.73 10.70
N GLN A 226 6.92 -8.97 11.62
CA GLN A 226 5.64 -9.36 12.22
C GLN A 226 4.50 -9.44 11.20
N VAL A 227 4.41 -8.47 10.26
CA VAL A 227 3.41 -8.49 9.20
C VAL A 227 3.53 -9.75 8.37
N PHE A 228 4.72 -10.07 7.88
CA PHE A 228 4.94 -11.24 7.02
C PHE A 228 4.78 -12.58 7.76
N LEU A 229 5.20 -12.66 9.02
CA LEU A 229 5.00 -13.87 9.84
C LEU A 229 3.51 -14.13 10.08
N ARG A 230 2.74 -13.12 10.48
CA ARG A 230 1.29 -13.28 10.70
C ARG A 230 0.51 -13.55 9.41
N ALA A 231 0.94 -12.97 8.29
CA ALA A 231 0.41 -13.32 6.98
C ALA A 231 0.67 -14.80 6.64
N ALA A 232 1.87 -15.30 6.94
CA ALA A 232 2.21 -16.72 6.78
C ALA A 232 1.37 -17.63 7.69
N ASP A 233 1.17 -17.25 8.96
CA ASP A 233 0.30 -17.98 9.90
C ASP A 233 -1.16 -18.09 9.36
N TYR A 234 -1.67 -17.01 8.76
CA TYR A 234 -2.99 -17.06 8.10
C TYR A 234 -3.02 -18.05 6.95
N LEU A 235 -1.98 -18.11 6.11
CA LEU A 235 -1.92 -19.04 4.98
C LEU A 235 -1.91 -20.50 5.43
N GLU A 236 -1.29 -20.82 6.58
CA GLU A 236 -1.30 -22.19 7.13
C GLU A 236 -2.72 -22.67 7.44
N VAL A 237 -3.59 -21.77 7.88
CA VAL A 237 -5.00 -22.08 8.14
C VAL A 237 -5.80 -22.06 6.85
N ALA A 238 -5.62 -21.03 6.01
CA ALA A 238 -6.42 -20.83 4.80
C ALA A 238 -6.24 -21.96 3.76
N ARG A 239 -5.05 -22.57 3.69
CA ARG A 239 -4.79 -23.70 2.77
C ARG A 239 -5.59 -24.97 3.08
N GLU A 240 -6.05 -25.14 4.33
CA GLU A 240 -6.84 -26.29 4.75
C GLU A 240 -8.33 -26.11 4.39
N GLU A 241 -8.75 -24.90 4.00
CA GLU A 241 -10.12 -24.59 3.63
C GLU A 241 -10.36 -24.86 2.13
N ALA A 242 -11.60 -25.21 1.80
CA ALA A 242 -11.99 -25.47 0.41
C ALA A 242 -12.24 -24.17 -0.40
N GLN A 243 -12.43 -23.06 0.30
CA GLN A 243 -12.70 -21.75 -0.29
C GLN A 243 -11.40 -21.07 -0.72
N PRO A 244 -11.41 -20.35 -1.84
CA PRO A 244 -10.32 -19.46 -2.19
C PRO A 244 -10.21 -18.31 -1.18
N PHE A 245 -9.06 -17.63 -1.14
CA PHE A 245 -8.88 -16.51 -0.23
C PHE A 245 -8.40 -15.24 -0.96
N LEU A 246 -8.74 -14.09 -0.37
CA LEU A 246 -8.07 -12.81 -0.57
C LEU A 246 -7.27 -12.50 0.70
N LEU A 247 -5.95 -12.44 0.58
CA LEU A 247 -5.06 -11.98 1.66
C LEU A 247 -4.41 -10.66 1.24
N VAL A 248 -4.69 -9.59 1.98
CA VAL A 248 -3.98 -8.32 1.86
C VAL A 248 -2.92 -8.26 2.96
N VAL A 249 -1.67 -8.14 2.55
CA VAL A 249 -0.48 -7.97 3.41
C VAL A 249 0.01 -6.54 3.23
N ASP A 250 -0.23 -5.70 4.19
CA ASP A 250 0.04 -4.26 4.10
C ASP A 250 1.09 -3.89 5.16
N SER A 251 2.35 -3.80 4.73
CA SER A 251 3.48 -3.39 5.56
C SER A 251 3.69 -1.89 5.47
N PHE A 252 3.75 -1.24 6.62
CA PHE A 252 4.10 0.17 6.70
C PHE A 252 5.58 0.42 6.42
N ASP A 253 6.46 -0.57 6.67
CA ASP A 253 7.85 -0.49 6.24
C ASP A 253 7.92 -0.61 4.69
N PRO A 254 8.78 0.20 4.03
CA PRO A 254 9.87 1.05 4.54
C PRO A 254 9.51 2.51 4.86
N HIS A 255 8.29 2.85 5.27
CA HIS A 255 7.95 4.18 5.80
C HIS A 255 8.76 4.47 7.08
N GLU A 256 9.10 5.73 7.34
CA GLU A 256 9.78 6.12 8.58
C GLU A 256 8.92 5.91 9.85
N PRO A 257 9.52 5.68 11.03
CA PRO A 257 10.93 5.83 11.43
C PRO A 257 11.82 4.67 10.98
N TRP A 258 12.96 4.98 10.38
CA TRP A 258 13.92 3.99 9.89
C TRP A 258 14.89 3.58 11.00
N ASP A 259 14.67 2.44 11.62
CA ASP A 259 15.55 1.87 12.63
C ASP A 259 15.78 0.35 12.46
N PRO A 260 16.10 -0.09 11.22
CA PRO A 260 16.27 -1.51 10.95
C PRO A 260 17.44 -2.10 11.75
N PRO A 261 17.51 -3.43 11.95
CA PRO A 261 18.63 -4.08 12.59
C PRO A 261 19.97 -3.68 11.96
N LYS A 262 20.99 -3.48 12.83
CA LYS A 262 22.32 -3.01 12.43
C LYS A 262 22.92 -3.77 11.23
N LYS A 263 22.68 -5.08 11.12
CA LYS A 263 23.20 -5.88 10.00
C LYS A 263 22.78 -5.39 8.62
N TYR A 264 21.57 -4.79 8.50
CA TYR A 264 21.11 -4.18 7.24
C TYR A 264 21.74 -2.80 7.04
N VAL A 265 21.86 -2.04 8.11
CA VAL A 265 22.47 -0.70 8.05
C VAL A 265 23.93 -0.77 7.64
N ASP A 266 24.66 -1.75 8.14
CA ASP A 266 26.09 -1.96 7.84
C ASP A 266 26.35 -2.30 6.35
N LEU A 267 25.34 -2.73 5.61
CA LEU A 267 25.44 -2.93 4.14
C LEU A 267 25.65 -1.60 3.39
N TYR A 268 25.16 -0.50 3.95
CA TYR A 268 25.13 0.80 3.29
C TYR A 268 26.00 1.85 3.96
N ASP A 269 26.16 1.78 5.29
CA ASP A 269 26.87 2.78 6.06
C ASP A 269 27.42 2.21 7.39
N GLU A 270 28.53 1.51 7.31
CA GLU A 270 29.23 1.00 8.48
C GLU A 270 30.00 2.13 9.21
N GLY A 271 29.91 2.13 10.54
CA GLY A 271 30.76 2.97 11.38
C GLY A 271 30.31 4.41 11.59
N TYR A 272 29.09 4.77 11.22
CA TYR A 272 28.50 6.06 11.56
C TYR A 272 28.47 6.29 13.07
N ARG A 273 28.72 7.53 13.49
CA ARG A 273 28.66 7.96 14.88
C ARG A 273 27.93 9.29 14.97
N GLY A 274 26.84 9.33 15.69
CA GLY A 274 25.99 10.51 15.86
C GLY A 274 24.59 10.12 16.24
N GLY A 275 23.67 11.07 16.27
CA GLY A 275 22.23 10.82 16.31
C GLY A 275 21.77 10.22 14.98
N GLU A 276 20.91 9.20 15.05
CA GLU A 276 20.38 8.54 13.87
C GLU A 276 19.24 9.36 13.25
N PRO A 277 19.32 9.83 12.01
CA PRO A 277 18.24 10.56 11.35
C PRO A 277 17.12 9.61 10.90
N THR A 278 16.41 9.00 11.84
CA THR A 278 15.41 7.96 11.58
C THR A 278 14.11 8.51 10.97
N VAL A 279 13.91 9.82 11.03
CA VAL A 279 12.73 10.49 10.48
C VAL A 279 13.15 11.75 9.73
N PRO A 280 12.60 12.02 8.53
CA PRO A 280 12.79 13.30 7.87
C PRO A 280 11.82 14.35 8.41
N ASN A 281 12.20 15.62 8.40
CA ASN A 281 11.21 16.69 8.39
C ASN A 281 10.50 16.71 7.03
N TYR A 282 9.22 17.02 6.99
CA TYR A 282 8.46 17.17 5.74
C TYR A 282 8.56 18.62 5.28
N SER A 283 9.71 18.96 4.72
CA SER A 283 10.09 20.34 4.41
C SER A 283 11.14 20.43 3.31
N ASN A 284 11.74 21.62 3.13
CA ASN A 284 13.02 21.73 2.43
C ASN A 284 14.10 21.00 3.24
N ASP A 285 15.22 20.67 2.60
CA ASP A 285 16.31 19.87 3.15
C ASP A 285 17.35 20.65 3.97
N ASP A 286 17.14 21.95 4.21
CA ASP A 286 18.05 22.85 4.94
C ASP A 286 18.30 22.49 6.41
N TRP A 287 17.50 21.56 6.95
CA TRP A 287 17.62 21.05 8.32
C TRP A 287 18.65 19.90 8.46
N ILE A 288 19.08 19.28 7.36
CA ILE A 288 19.99 18.14 7.34
C ILE A 288 21.01 18.30 6.20
N GLY A 289 22.21 17.77 6.37
CA GLY A 289 23.20 17.81 5.31
C GLY A 289 24.41 16.94 5.60
N GLY A 290 25.33 16.87 4.62
CA GLY A 290 26.60 16.14 4.74
C GLY A 290 26.38 14.70 5.21
N ARG A 291 27.15 14.30 6.23
CA ARG A 291 27.20 12.93 6.73
C ARG A 291 25.85 12.43 7.33
N GLN A 292 25.04 13.34 7.85
CA GLN A 292 23.73 12.99 8.40
C GLN A 292 22.73 12.64 7.29
N LEU A 293 22.77 13.35 6.16
CA LEU A 293 21.93 13.05 4.99
C LEU A 293 22.31 11.71 4.36
N GLU A 294 23.62 11.44 4.21
CA GLU A 294 24.09 10.12 3.74
C GLU A 294 23.59 9.00 4.66
N ARG A 295 23.65 9.23 5.98
CA ARG A 295 23.14 8.29 6.96
C ARG A 295 21.64 8.06 6.87
N MET A 296 20.86 9.11 6.67
CA MET A 296 19.40 9.02 6.49
C MET A 296 19.05 8.15 5.26
N ARG A 297 19.74 8.35 4.15
CA ARG A 297 19.58 7.54 2.94
C ARG A 297 19.96 6.07 3.17
N ALA A 298 21.02 5.82 3.90
CA ALA A 298 21.45 4.48 4.27
C ALA A 298 20.45 3.75 5.19
N LEU A 299 19.82 4.48 6.13
CA LEU A 299 18.78 3.91 7.00
C LEU A 299 17.53 3.52 6.18
N TYR A 300 17.09 4.37 5.26
CA TYR A 300 15.99 4.03 4.36
C TYR A 300 16.33 2.82 3.49
N ALA A 301 17.51 2.77 2.88
CA ALA A 301 17.95 1.63 2.07
C ALA A 301 18.00 0.33 2.89
N ALA A 302 18.46 0.40 4.14
CA ALA A 302 18.49 -0.73 5.05
C ALA A 302 17.09 -1.23 5.44
N GLU A 303 16.13 -0.31 5.60
CA GLU A 303 14.71 -0.64 5.84
C GLU A 303 14.11 -1.33 4.61
N VAL A 304 14.38 -0.83 3.40
CA VAL A 304 13.97 -1.47 2.13
C VAL A 304 14.52 -2.90 2.05
N THR A 305 15.81 -3.10 2.34
CA THR A 305 16.44 -4.42 2.29
C THR A 305 15.86 -5.37 3.36
N MET A 306 15.52 -4.89 4.54
CA MET A 306 14.85 -5.69 5.56
C MET A 306 13.45 -6.11 5.09
N ALA A 307 12.66 -5.18 4.55
CA ALA A 307 11.32 -5.48 4.03
C ALA A 307 11.37 -6.50 2.87
N ASP A 308 12.33 -6.34 1.94
CA ASP A 308 12.57 -7.31 0.86
C ASP A 308 12.93 -8.71 1.37
N HIS A 309 13.82 -8.78 2.39
CA HIS A 309 14.20 -10.05 3.01
C HIS A 309 12.99 -10.78 3.61
N TRP A 310 12.14 -10.07 4.35
CA TRP A 310 10.97 -10.67 4.99
C TRP A 310 9.84 -10.97 4.01
N LEU A 311 9.70 -10.19 2.94
CA LEU A 311 8.88 -10.56 1.79
C LEU A 311 9.36 -11.90 1.19
N GLY A 312 10.69 -12.10 1.07
CA GLY A 312 11.27 -13.36 0.60
C GLY A 312 10.90 -14.55 1.49
N ASN A 313 10.99 -14.37 2.82
CA ASN A 313 10.58 -15.41 3.77
C ASN A 313 9.09 -15.76 3.63
N PHE A 314 8.24 -14.76 3.42
CA PHE A 314 6.81 -14.96 3.18
C PHE A 314 6.54 -15.69 1.86
N LEU A 315 7.19 -15.29 0.77
CA LEU A 315 7.03 -15.94 -0.54
C LEU A 315 7.54 -17.40 -0.54
N ASN A 316 8.63 -17.69 0.16
CA ASN A 316 9.08 -19.05 0.39
C ASN A 316 8.01 -19.86 1.14
N ARG A 317 7.32 -19.25 2.11
CA ARG A 317 6.22 -19.94 2.80
C ARG A 317 5.02 -20.20 1.89
N VAL A 318 4.68 -19.26 0.98
CA VAL A 318 3.66 -19.47 -0.07
C VAL A 318 4.02 -20.71 -0.93
N GLU A 319 5.29 -20.83 -1.32
CA GLU A 319 5.81 -21.96 -2.10
C GLU A 319 5.77 -23.27 -1.30
N ASP A 320 6.29 -23.30 -0.07
CA ASP A 320 6.28 -24.47 0.82
C ASP A 320 4.87 -25.02 1.07
N LEU A 321 3.88 -24.14 1.11
CA LEU A 321 2.46 -24.49 1.27
C LEU A 321 1.82 -24.97 -0.04
N GLY A 322 2.54 -24.93 -1.17
CA GLY A 322 2.03 -25.33 -2.49
C GLY A 322 0.98 -24.37 -3.05
N LEU A 323 1.02 -23.11 -2.66
CA LEU A 323 0.03 -22.10 -3.06
C LEU A 323 0.43 -21.32 -4.32
N THR A 324 1.69 -21.41 -4.77
CA THR A 324 2.23 -20.62 -5.90
C THR A 324 1.45 -20.83 -7.19
N ASP A 325 1.10 -22.09 -7.50
CA ASP A 325 0.47 -22.47 -8.77
C ASP A 325 -1.04 -22.16 -8.84
N ASN A 326 -1.61 -21.65 -7.75
CA ASN A 326 -3.04 -21.27 -7.67
C ASN A 326 -3.26 -19.90 -7.04
N THR A 327 -2.26 -19.02 -7.04
CA THR A 327 -2.37 -17.72 -6.38
C THR A 327 -1.89 -16.58 -7.28
N LEU A 328 -2.81 -15.65 -7.58
CA LEU A 328 -2.46 -14.35 -8.15
C LEU A 328 -1.75 -13.53 -7.07
N LEU A 329 -0.52 -13.13 -7.32
CA LEU A 329 0.24 -12.26 -6.43
C LEU A 329 0.43 -10.90 -7.08
N MET A 330 0.05 -9.84 -6.37
CA MET A 330 0.39 -8.47 -6.72
C MET A 330 1.27 -7.87 -5.63
N VAL A 331 2.36 -7.21 -6.02
CA VAL A 331 3.25 -6.50 -5.10
C VAL A 331 3.44 -5.09 -5.62
N LEU A 332 3.13 -4.10 -4.81
CA LEU A 332 3.26 -2.67 -5.17
C LEU A 332 3.55 -1.80 -3.96
N SER A 333 3.90 -0.54 -4.23
CA SER A 333 3.91 0.52 -3.22
C SER A 333 2.70 1.44 -3.39
N ASP A 334 2.36 2.14 -2.33
CA ASP A 334 1.31 3.16 -2.33
C ASP A 334 1.81 4.54 -2.80
N HIS A 335 3.06 4.89 -2.55
CA HIS A 335 3.82 6.05 -3.02
C HIS A 335 5.30 5.91 -2.59
N GLY A 336 6.15 6.86 -2.99
CA GLY A 336 7.54 6.94 -2.52
C GLY A 336 7.75 7.98 -1.43
N ILE A 337 9.00 8.45 -1.30
CA ILE A 337 9.41 9.48 -0.34
C ILE A 337 10.66 10.21 -0.84
N SER A 338 10.75 11.53 -0.64
CA SER A 338 11.92 12.33 -0.99
C SER A 338 12.96 12.31 0.12
N LEU A 339 14.23 12.11 -0.26
CA LEU A 339 15.39 12.02 0.63
C LEU A 339 16.44 13.10 0.27
N ALA A 340 15.98 14.35 0.13
CA ALA A 340 16.74 15.55 -0.25
C ALA A 340 17.16 15.61 -1.73
N GLU A 341 16.57 14.81 -2.59
CA GLU A 341 16.57 15.12 -4.02
C GLU A 341 15.67 16.36 -4.23
N HIS A 342 16.03 17.23 -5.19
CA HIS A 342 15.28 18.46 -5.48
C HIS A 342 15.06 19.38 -4.26
N ASN A 343 15.96 19.31 -3.26
CA ASN A 343 15.97 20.11 -2.03
C ASN A 343 14.71 19.97 -1.16
N VAL A 344 14.11 18.77 -1.14
CA VAL A 344 12.97 18.44 -0.30
C VAL A 344 13.16 17.10 0.39
N THR A 345 12.59 16.96 1.62
CA THR A 345 12.57 15.72 2.38
C THR A 345 11.15 15.36 2.79
N GLY A 346 10.90 14.06 2.93
CA GLY A 346 9.58 13.56 3.30
C GLY A 346 8.58 13.63 2.15
N LYS A 347 7.30 13.71 2.48
CA LYS A 347 6.18 13.81 1.52
C LYS A 347 5.59 15.21 1.58
N VAL A 348 6.03 16.08 0.66
CA VAL A 348 5.53 17.46 0.56
C VAL A 348 4.75 17.62 -0.74
N ASP A 349 3.63 18.30 -0.69
CA ASP A 349 2.70 18.44 -1.82
C ASP A 349 3.29 19.18 -3.03
N ARG A 350 4.20 20.14 -2.80
CA ARG A 350 4.96 20.86 -3.85
C ARG A 350 6.12 20.06 -4.45
N GLY A 351 6.36 18.83 -3.94
CA GLY A 351 7.49 17.98 -4.29
C GLY A 351 7.07 16.72 -5.02
N LEU A 352 6.24 16.83 -6.06
CA LEU A 352 5.71 15.68 -6.82
C LEU A 352 6.72 15.18 -7.87
N TRP A 353 7.92 14.85 -7.40
CA TRP A 353 8.99 14.27 -8.18
C TRP A 353 8.88 12.74 -8.25
N PRO A 354 9.58 12.05 -9.17
CA PRO A 354 9.52 10.59 -9.32
C PRO A 354 9.81 9.82 -8.03
N GLU A 355 10.67 10.35 -7.15
CA GLU A 355 10.97 9.76 -5.85
C GLU A 355 9.72 9.60 -4.96
N LEU A 356 8.70 10.41 -5.21
CA LEU A 356 7.42 10.37 -4.51
C LEU A 356 6.32 9.71 -5.35
N THR A 357 6.36 9.86 -6.68
CA THR A 357 5.25 9.49 -7.57
C THR A 357 5.43 8.17 -8.32
N ASP A 358 6.67 7.72 -8.54
CA ASP A 358 6.92 6.48 -9.25
C ASP A 358 6.97 5.30 -8.26
N VAL A 359 6.14 4.28 -8.48
CA VAL A 359 6.06 3.12 -7.59
C VAL A 359 6.42 1.83 -8.32
N PRO A 360 7.03 0.85 -7.64
CA PRO A 360 7.15 -0.50 -8.19
C PRO A 360 5.77 -1.16 -8.24
N PHE A 361 5.51 -1.93 -9.31
CA PHE A 361 4.30 -2.71 -9.43
C PHE A 361 4.58 -4.00 -10.22
N PHE A 362 4.27 -5.14 -9.58
CA PHE A 362 4.48 -6.50 -10.10
C PHE A 362 3.18 -7.29 -10.03
N ILE A 363 2.89 -8.08 -11.07
CA ILE A 363 1.78 -9.04 -11.09
C ILE A 363 2.34 -10.40 -11.50
N ARG A 364 2.34 -11.37 -10.57
CA ARG A 364 2.65 -12.77 -10.85
C ARG A 364 1.37 -13.57 -10.99
N HIS A 365 1.12 -14.07 -12.18
CA HIS A 365 -0.03 -14.92 -12.46
C HIS A 365 0.38 -16.40 -12.31
N PRO A 366 -0.42 -17.26 -11.62
CA PRO A 366 -0.06 -18.67 -11.37
C PRO A 366 0.14 -19.48 -12.65
N GLY A 367 -0.52 -19.11 -13.75
CA GLY A 367 -0.32 -19.70 -15.07
C GLY A 367 0.88 -19.15 -15.86
N GLY A 368 1.76 -18.34 -15.24
CA GLY A 368 2.96 -17.78 -15.89
C GLY A 368 2.67 -16.70 -16.95
N LYS A 369 1.46 -16.15 -17.00
CA LYS A 369 1.13 -15.06 -17.93
C LYS A 369 1.94 -13.81 -17.59
N GLY A 370 2.57 -13.20 -18.59
CA GLY A 370 3.41 -12.01 -18.44
C GLY A 370 4.71 -12.23 -17.65
N ALA A 371 5.13 -13.48 -17.39
CA ALA A 371 6.32 -13.79 -16.62
C ALA A 371 7.59 -13.25 -17.32
N GLY A 372 8.36 -12.42 -16.58
CA GLY A 372 9.58 -11.78 -17.06
C GLY A 372 9.36 -10.64 -18.06
N GLU A 373 8.10 -10.31 -18.36
CA GLU A 373 7.76 -9.22 -19.28
C GLU A 373 7.70 -7.87 -18.56
N THR A 374 7.83 -6.80 -19.35
CA THR A 374 7.64 -5.43 -18.89
C THR A 374 6.57 -4.73 -19.70
N SER A 375 5.77 -3.87 -19.02
CA SER A 375 4.79 -3.02 -19.67
C SER A 375 5.09 -1.55 -19.35
N ASP A 376 5.01 -0.70 -20.36
CA ASP A 376 5.08 0.76 -20.22
C ASP A 376 3.70 1.43 -20.16
N TYR A 377 2.64 0.63 -20.01
CA TYR A 377 1.29 1.15 -19.75
C TYR A 377 1.28 1.98 -18.48
N TYR A 378 0.55 3.09 -18.48
CA TYR A 378 0.35 3.92 -17.29
C TYR A 378 -0.52 3.20 -16.25
N ALA A 379 0.08 2.29 -15.49
CA ALA A 379 -0.60 1.57 -14.42
C ALA A 379 -0.75 2.44 -13.17
N SER A 380 -1.72 2.12 -12.34
CA SER A 380 -1.97 2.88 -11.12
C SER A 380 -2.55 2.03 -9.99
N THR A 381 -2.45 2.54 -8.77
CA THR A 381 -2.96 1.88 -7.57
C THR A 381 -4.47 1.59 -7.64
N HIS A 382 -5.28 2.41 -8.33
CA HIS A 382 -6.72 2.12 -8.50
C HIS A 382 -7.02 1.04 -9.54
N ASP A 383 -6.03 0.57 -10.30
CA ASP A 383 -6.17 -0.55 -11.24
C ASP A 383 -6.12 -1.92 -10.55
N VAL A 384 -5.70 -1.97 -9.28
CA VAL A 384 -5.56 -3.22 -8.51
C VAL A 384 -6.88 -3.98 -8.40
N ALA A 385 -7.92 -3.31 -7.89
CA ALA A 385 -9.21 -3.96 -7.67
C ALA A 385 -9.87 -4.46 -8.98
N PRO A 386 -9.99 -3.66 -10.05
CA PRO A 386 -10.57 -4.15 -11.32
C PRO A 386 -9.73 -5.27 -11.94
N THR A 387 -8.38 -5.24 -11.81
CA THR A 387 -7.52 -6.30 -12.34
C THR A 387 -7.71 -7.62 -11.57
N VAL A 388 -7.81 -7.57 -10.24
CA VAL A 388 -8.13 -8.76 -9.43
C VAL A 388 -9.47 -9.35 -9.86
N LEU A 389 -10.50 -8.51 -9.98
CA LEU A 389 -11.84 -8.97 -10.38
C LEU A 389 -11.84 -9.53 -11.80
N GLY A 390 -11.15 -8.89 -12.75
CA GLY A 390 -10.99 -9.37 -14.13
C GLY A 390 -10.32 -10.75 -14.18
N GLN A 391 -9.23 -10.95 -13.43
CA GLN A 391 -8.54 -12.25 -13.35
C GLN A 391 -9.39 -13.35 -12.72
N LEU A 392 -10.31 -13.00 -11.82
CA LEU A 392 -11.22 -13.93 -11.17
C LEU A 392 -12.53 -14.14 -11.93
N ASN A 393 -12.78 -13.38 -13.00
CA ASN A 393 -14.05 -13.31 -13.73
C ASN A 393 -15.23 -12.99 -12.77
N VAL A 394 -15.02 -12.01 -11.88
CA VAL A 394 -16.02 -11.49 -10.95
C VAL A 394 -16.43 -10.10 -11.38
N GLU A 395 -17.74 -9.89 -11.53
CA GLU A 395 -18.26 -8.56 -11.85
C GLU A 395 -18.17 -7.60 -10.67
N PRO A 396 -17.70 -6.36 -10.87
CA PRO A 396 -17.67 -5.37 -9.80
C PRO A 396 -19.09 -4.99 -9.36
N GLN A 397 -19.32 -4.88 -8.04
CA GLN A 397 -20.62 -4.48 -7.49
C GLN A 397 -20.97 -3.01 -7.75
N GLN A 398 -20.00 -2.20 -8.16
CA GLN A 398 -20.16 -0.80 -8.57
C GLN A 398 -19.19 -0.47 -9.70
N PRO A 399 -19.44 0.55 -10.54
CA PRO A 399 -18.46 1.02 -11.50
C PRO A 399 -17.16 1.38 -10.81
N MET A 400 -16.02 1.00 -11.39
CA MET A 400 -14.67 1.36 -10.95
C MET A 400 -14.08 2.39 -11.93
N ASP A 401 -13.15 3.21 -11.43
CA ASP A 401 -12.48 4.23 -12.25
C ASP A 401 -11.13 3.70 -12.77
N GLY A 402 -10.61 2.63 -12.13
CA GLY A 402 -9.41 1.93 -12.55
C GLY A 402 -9.64 1.05 -13.78
N GLN A 403 -8.56 0.73 -14.48
CA GLN A 403 -8.55 -0.18 -15.62
C GLN A 403 -8.25 -1.61 -15.17
N ASP A 404 -8.91 -2.58 -15.79
CA ASP A 404 -8.49 -3.97 -15.72
C ASP A 404 -7.22 -4.17 -16.57
N LEU A 405 -6.10 -4.53 -15.93
CA LEU A 405 -4.81 -4.77 -16.57
C LEU A 405 -4.67 -6.23 -17.07
N SER A 406 -5.69 -7.08 -16.87
CA SER A 406 -5.69 -8.47 -17.32
C SER A 406 -5.31 -8.66 -18.79
N PRO A 407 -5.75 -7.79 -19.73
CA PRO A 407 -5.36 -7.90 -21.13
C PRO A 407 -3.84 -7.88 -21.35
N ILE A 408 -3.08 -7.14 -20.53
CA ILE A 408 -1.60 -7.07 -20.66
C ILE A 408 -0.98 -8.42 -20.29
N LEU A 409 -1.50 -9.10 -19.26
CA LEU A 409 -1.04 -10.45 -18.89
C LEU A 409 -1.28 -11.48 -20.01
N ASP A 410 -2.25 -11.25 -20.86
CA ASP A 410 -2.58 -12.12 -22.01
C ASP A 410 -1.87 -11.67 -23.32
N GLY A 411 -0.92 -10.73 -23.24
CA GLY A 411 -0.18 -10.20 -24.39
C GLY A 411 -0.97 -9.21 -25.25
N GLY A 412 -2.09 -8.71 -24.74
CA GLY A 412 -2.92 -7.66 -25.34
C GLY A 412 -2.68 -6.29 -24.72
N SER A 413 -3.62 -5.38 -24.91
CA SER A 413 -3.57 -4.05 -24.33
C SER A 413 -4.96 -3.63 -23.87
N PRO A 414 -5.10 -3.05 -22.68
CA PRO A 414 -6.32 -2.36 -22.30
C PRO A 414 -6.50 -1.06 -23.10
N GLU A 415 -7.59 -0.33 -22.87
CA GLU A 415 -7.77 0.99 -23.46
C GLU A 415 -6.58 1.91 -23.13
N PRO A 416 -5.94 2.54 -24.15
CA PRO A 416 -4.72 3.31 -23.92
C PRO A 416 -4.97 4.56 -23.09
N ARG A 417 -4.12 4.79 -22.09
CA ARG A 417 -4.00 6.08 -21.39
C ARG A 417 -2.98 6.96 -22.11
N GLN A 418 -3.43 8.10 -22.66
CA GLN A 418 -2.54 9.06 -23.33
C GLN A 418 -1.74 9.91 -22.34
N HIS A 419 -2.22 10.02 -21.12
CA HIS A 419 -1.59 10.71 -20.00
C HIS A 419 -2.03 10.06 -18.69
N PHE A 420 -1.38 10.44 -17.61
CA PHE A 420 -1.80 10.07 -16.27
C PHE A 420 -1.81 11.30 -15.35
N THR A 421 -2.80 11.39 -14.46
CA THR A 421 -2.98 12.51 -13.53
C THR A 421 -3.20 11.98 -12.12
N LEU A 422 -2.51 12.58 -11.16
CA LEU A 422 -2.70 12.35 -9.72
C LEU A 422 -2.72 13.67 -8.95
N GLY A 423 -3.06 13.62 -7.67
CA GLY A 423 -3.03 14.79 -6.83
C GLY A 423 -2.55 14.53 -5.41
N TYR A 424 -2.00 15.57 -4.82
CA TYR A 424 -1.64 15.61 -3.42
C TYR A 424 -1.95 16.99 -2.85
N ASN A 425 -2.89 17.06 -1.91
CA ASN A 425 -3.30 18.31 -1.28
C ASN A 425 -3.69 19.38 -2.33
N ASP A 426 -3.07 20.57 -2.28
CA ASP A 426 -3.31 21.68 -3.21
C ASP A 426 -2.53 21.59 -4.54
N TYR A 427 -1.93 20.43 -4.84
CA TYR A 427 -1.17 20.23 -6.07
C TYR A 427 -1.73 19.08 -6.91
N ALA A 428 -1.74 19.30 -8.21
CA ALA A 428 -1.99 18.30 -9.24
C ALA A 428 -0.72 18.02 -10.04
N TRP A 429 -0.54 16.78 -10.40
CA TRP A 429 0.56 16.30 -11.23
C TRP A 429 -0.01 15.58 -12.45
N THR A 430 0.61 15.75 -13.61
CA THR A 430 0.26 15.04 -14.83
C THR A 430 1.48 14.81 -15.70
N ARG A 431 1.45 13.73 -16.47
CA ARG A 431 2.45 13.44 -17.50
C ARG A 431 1.84 12.81 -18.73
N ASP A 432 2.45 13.08 -19.88
CA ASP A 432 2.32 12.25 -21.09
C ASP A 432 3.70 11.59 -21.39
N ASP A 433 3.88 11.08 -22.60
CA ASP A 433 5.14 10.40 -22.97
C ASP A 433 6.33 11.35 -23.00
N ARG A 434 6.12 12.64 -23.23
CA ARG A 434 7.18 13.62 -23.36
C ARG A 434 7.30 14.57 -22.18
N TYR A 435 6.18 15.03 -21.62
CA TYR A 435 6.18 16.07 -20.61
C TYR A 435 5.66 15.57 -19.29
N LEU A 436 6.30 16.05 -18.22
CA LEU A 436 5.79 15.96 -16.86
C LEU A 436 5.55 17.37 -16.34
N MET A 437 4.38 17.58 -15.75
CA MET A 437 3.99 18.85 -15.16
C MET A 437 3.37 18.65 -13.80
N PHE A 438 3.67 19.52 -12.85
CA PHE A 438 2.87 19.68 -11.64
C PHE A 438 2.70 21.15 -11.27
N SER A 439 1.57 21.46 -10.68
CA SER A 439 1.19 22.85 -10.34
C SER A 439 0.24 22.87 -9.15
N ARG A 440 -0.02 24.03 -8.60
CA ARG A 440 -1.15 24.20 -7.70
C ARG A 440 -2.47 23.89 -8.41
N ASN A 441 -3.51 23.63 -7.62
CA ASN A 441 -4.87 23.36 -8.10
C ASN A 441 -5.50 24.51 -8.91
N ASP A 442 -4.92 25.71 -8.89
CA ASP A 442 -5.32 26.84 -9.72
C ASP A 442 -4.40 27.08 -10.95
N GLY A 443 -3.48 26.14 -11.21
CA GLY A 443 -2.51 26.23 -12.30
C GLY A 443 -1.30 27.11 -12.00
N SER A 444 -1.24 27.79 -10.86
CA SER A 444 -0.08 28.56 -10.45
C SER A 444 1.08 27.69 -9.98
N ASP A 445 2.27 28.28 -9.84
CA ASP A 445 3.51 27.59 -9.41
C ASP A 445 3.84 26.35 -10.24
N ALA A 446 3.56 26.41 -11.55
CA ALA A 446 3.76 25.28 -12.45
C ALA A 446 5.27 24.97 -12.63
N LYS A 447 5.57 23.68 -12.63
CA LYS A 447 6.84 23.11 -13.06
C LYS A 447 6.58 22.19 -14.23
N LEU A 448 7.37 22.35 -15.30
CA LEU A 448 7.26 21.59 -16.54
C LEU A 448 8.62 21.04 -16.93
N PHE A 449 8.69 19.76 -17.26
CA PHE A 449 9.92 19.05 -17.65
C PHE A 449 9.72 18.32 -18.96
N ASP A 450 10.73 18.33 -19.83
CA ASP A 450 10.78 17.57 -21.09
C ASP A 450 11.56 16.27 -20.84
N LEU A 451 10.84 15.19 -20.60
CA LEU A 451 11.42 13.88 -20.25
C LEU A 451 12.25 13.23 -21.37
N GLU A 452 12.09 13.69 -22.61
CA GLU A 452 12.88 13.22 -23.75
C GLU A 452 14.29 13.85 -23.76
N ASN A 453 14.38 15.16 -23.42
CA ASN A 453 15.63 15.91 -23.50
C ASN A 453 16.27 16.17 -22.12
N ASP A 454 15.54 16.02 -21.04
CA ASP A 454 15.96 16.21 -19.65
C ASP A 454 15.27 15.17 -18.75
N PRO A 455 15.62 13.89 -18.87
CA PRO A 455 15.01 12.82 -18.08
C PRO A 455 15.22 12.97 -16.57
N ASP A 456 16.28 13.68 -16.16
CA ASP A 456 16.59 13.96 -14.75
C ASP A 456 15.88 15.21 -14.22
N MET A 457 15.08 15.89 -15.08
CA MET A 457 14.24 17.05 -14.72
C MET A 457 15.02 18.19 -14.02
N ASN A 458 16.21 18.49 -14.55
CA ASN A 458 17.07 19.52 -14.00
C ASN A 458 16.61 20.95 -14.36
N LYS A 459 15.82 21.09 -15.45
CA LYS A 459 15.41 22.40 -15.97
C LYS A 459 13.89 22.55 -15.99
N ASN A 460 13.37 23.42 -15.15
CA ASN A 460 11.96 23.83 -15.23
C ASN A 460 11.70 24.71 -16.45
N LEU A 461 10.91 24.21 -17.40
CA LEU A 461 10.56 24.86 -18.66
C LEU A 461 9.26 25.66 -18.62
N ALA A 462 8.55 25.72 -17.49
CA ALA A 462 7.21 26.33 -17.42
C ALA A 462 7.18 27.78 -17.88
N GLY A 463 8.20 28.58 -17.52
CA GLY A 463 8.29 29.98 -17.95
C GLY A 463 8.62 30.16 -19.43
N GLU A 464 9.32 29.21 -20.06
CA GLU A 464 9.67 29.23 -21.47
C GLU A 464 8.54 28.68 -22.38
N ASN A 465 7.65 27.82 -21.81
CA ASN A 465 6.61 27.09 -22.55
C ASN A 465 5.21 27.21 -21.91
N PRO A 466 4.67 28.41 -21.69
CA PRO A 466 3.40 28.61 -21.04
C PRO A 466 2.24 27.93 -21.78
N SER A 467 2.29 27.82 -23.10
CA SER A 467 1.26 27.15 -23.91
C SER A 467 1.18 25.63 -23.64
N ILE A 468 2.33 24.98 -23.34
CA ILE A 468 2.35 23.57 -22.95
C ILE A 468 1.76 23.41 -21.55
N VAL A 469 2.13 24.28 -20.61
CA VAL A 469 1.55 24.32 -19.26
C VAL A 469 0.03 24.45 -19.33
N ASP A 470 -0.47 25.46 -20.07
CA ASP A 470 -1.90 25.69 -20.24
C ASP A 470 -2.62 24.48 -20.85
N ARG A 471 -2.06 23.88 -21.91
CA ARG A 471 -2.61 22.67 -22.53
C ARG A 471 -2.70 21.52 -21.54
N MET A 472 -1.59 21.18 -20.87
CA MET A 472 -1.58 20.06 -19.93
C MET A 472 -2.51 20.30 -18.74
N PHE A 473 -2.61 21.52 -18.26
CA PHE A 473 -3.50 21.86 -17.18
C PHE A 473 -4.98 21.75 -17.60
N GLN A 474 -5.35 22.29 -18.78
CA GLN A 474 -6.74 22.27 -19.26
C GLN A 474 -7.17 20.89 -19.76
N GLU A 475 -6.37 20.26 -20.62
CA GLU A 475 -6.75 19.05 -21.35
C GLU A 475 -6.51 17.77 -20.54
N TYR A 476 -5.60 17.79 -19.55
CA TYR A 476 -5.31 16.63 -18.71
C TYR A 476 -5.84 16.86 -17.28
N VAL A 477 -5.31 17.85 -16.57
CA VAL A 477 -5.65 18.02 -15.14
C VAL A 477 -7.12 18.34 -14.94
N LEU A 478 -7.67 19.38 -15.60
CA LEU A 478 -9.06 19.76 -15.41
C LEU A 478 -10.04 18.80 -16.08
N ALA A 479 -9.67 18.16 -17.19
CA ALA A 479 -10.49 17.17 -17.84
C ALA A 479 -10.66 15.93 -16.95
N ASP A 480 -9.55 15.37 -16.42
CA ASP A 480 -9.59 14.22 -15.51
C ASP A 480 -10.28 14.54 -14.18
N ALA A 481 -10.13 15.77 -13.69
CA ALA A 481 -10.81 16.25 -12.50
C ALA A 481 -12.33 16.48 -12.72
N GLY A 482 -12.80 16.51 -13.94
CA GLY A 482 -14.19 16.88 -14.27
C GLY A 482 -14.51 18.35 -13.97
N GLY A 483 -13.53 19.26 -14.13
CA GLY A 483 -13.67 20.69 -13.93
C GLY A 483 -12.71 21.28 -12.91
N PRO A 484 -12.93 22.53 -12.46
CA PRO A 484 -12.04 23.23 -11.55
C PRO A 484 -11.75 22.45 -10.28
N LEU A 485 -10.48 22.49 -9.85
CA LEU A 485 -10.01 21.82 -8.63
C LEU A 485 -10.39 22.62 -7.37
N PRO A 486 -10.65 21.93 -6.24
CA PRO A 486 -10.85 22.61 -4.96
C PRO A 486 -9.57 23.27 -4.45
N LYS A 487 -9.72 24.22 -3.53
CA LYS A 487 -8.64 24.79 -2.71
C LYS A 487 -8.82 24.32 -1.28
N TYR A 488 -7.72 23.94 -0.62
CA TYR A 488 -7.73 23.38 0.73
C TYR A 488 -6.99 24.27 1.72
#